data_4f325802a44e49d13d31d9398d8645a1
#
_entry.id   4f325802a44e49d13d31d9398d8645a1
#
_cell.length_a   1.000
_cell.length_b   1.000
_cell.length_c   1.000
_cell.angle_alpha   90.00
_cell.angle_beta   90.00
_cell.angle_gamma   90.00
#
_symmetry.space_group_name_H-M   'P 1'
#
loop_
_entity.id
_entity.type
_entity.pdbx_description
1 polymer ?
#
loop_
_entity_poly.entity_id
_entity_poly.type
_entity_poly.pdbx_seq_one_letter_code
_entity_poly.pdbx_strand_id
1 'polypeptide(L)'
;MRGVRPGTLPPLGTEASIRYAAFMKRLNFQDAPLAIPTVSRRLADGTLVELVYDNKGKHTKLAVGKGNDVTLHDKYACADGTFLTPYSATNNLIKHEVVLLAAHLEVFRSVTELVTKIEAYIDRYVDLGDGFRTLASYYILLTWVYDAFNELPYLRFRGDYGSGKTRALLVIGSLCHKAFFASGASTISPIFHTLDTFRGTLIFDEADFRFSDEKAELVKIFNNGNVKGFPVLRTAVTQKKEFEPRAFNVFGPKVVAMRRSFEDQALESRFFTEEMGKQSLRPDIPISLPDCQKDEALALRNELLAYRFAMLPTLSAHETLVDPLLSPRLNQILVPLLSIVEGTDR
;
A
#
# COMPACT_ATOMS: atom_id res chain seq x y z
N MET A 1 -51.27 8.66 15.78
CA MET A 1 -49.89 9.16 15.87
C MET A 1 -49.58 9.97 14.61
N ARG A 2 -49.50 11.29 14.73
CA ARG A 2 -49.30 12.21 13.60
C ARG A 2 -47.78 12.36 13.34
N GLY A 3 -47.34 12.05 12.11
CA GLY A 3 -45.96 12.22 11.72
C GLY A 3 -45.54 13.69 11.70
N VAL A 4 -44.43 13.98 12.31
CA VAL A 4 -43.76 15.28 12.26
C VAL A 4 -43.03 15.40 10.95
N ARG A 5 -43.43 16.35 10.08
CA ARG A 5 -42.70 16.72 8.85
C ARG A 5 -41.48 17.54 9.25
N PRO A 6 -40.30 17.41 8.59
CA PRO A 6 -39.17 18.28 8.83
C PRO A 6 -39.54 19.72 8.46
N GLY A 7 -39.43 20.63 9.45
CA GLY A 7 -39.75 22.03 9.28
C GLY A 7 -38.78 22.73 8.33
N THR A 8 -39.34 23.49 7.40
CA THR A 8 -38.63 24.46 6.56
C THR A 8 -38.00 25.54 7.45
N LEU A 9 -36.72 25.85 7.20
CA LEU A 9 -36.01 26.95 7.87
C LEU A 9 -36.78 28.27 7.68
N PRO A 10 -36.92 29.09 8.71
CA PRO A 10 -37.56 30.40 8.62
C PRO A 10 -36.73 31.34 7.74
N PRO A 11 -37.35 32.31 7.04
CA PRO A 11 -36.63 33.25 6.18
C PRO A 11 -35.60 34.09 6.93
N LEU A 12 -34.45 34.33 6.31
CA LEU A 12 -33.35 35.11 6.85
C LEU A 12 -33.83 36.53 7.29
N GLY A 13 -33.57 36.93 8.53
CA GLY A 13 -33.87 38.27 9.06
C GLY A 13 -34.98 38.34 10.10
N THR A 14 -35.62 37.24 10.50
CA THR A 14 -36.62 37.26 11.58
C THR A 14 -35.97 37.05 12.96
N GLU A 15 -36.59 37.60 14.00
CA GLU A 15 -36.19 37.43 15.40
C GLU A 15 -36.07 35.93 15.78
N ALA A 16 -36.89 35.07 15.18
CA ALA A 16 -36.84 33.63 15.33
C ALA A 16 -35.54 33.03 14.75
N SER A 17 -35.03 33.54 13.63
CA SER A 17 -33.75 33.09 13.02
C SER A 17 -32.57 33.50 13.90
N ILE A 18 -32.63 34.67 14.52
CA ILE A 18 -31.58 35.16 15.46
C ILE A 18 -31.57 34.30 16.72
N ARG A 19 -32.75 34.02 17.29
CA ARG A 19 -32.90 33.13 18.47
C ARG A 19 -32.45 31.68 18.15
N TYR A 20 -32.78 31.16 16.95
CA TYR A 20 -32.34 29.84 16.55
C TYR A 20 -30.81 29.80 16.34
N ALA A 21 -30.22 30.80 15.70
CA ALA A 21 -28.77 30.91 15.56
C ALA A 21 -28.06 31.06 16.93
N ALA A 22 -28.63 31.83 17.86
CA ALA A 22 -28.12 31.97 19.24
C ALA A 22 -28.28 30.66 20.05
N PHE A 23 -29.37 29.93 19.83
CA PHE A 23 -29.59 28.61 20.43
C PHE A 23 -28.62 27.55 19.89
N MET A 24 -28.39 27.53 18.56
CA MET A 24 -27.41 26.64 17.93
C MET A 24 -25.97 26.97 18.34
N LYS A 25 -25.63 28.26 18.52
CA LYS A 25 -24.37 28.71 19.14
C LYS A 25 -24.22 28.27 20.61
N ARG A 26 -25.29 28.26 21.40
CA ARG A 26 -25.28 27.77 22.79
C ARG A 26 -25.15 26.25 22.88
N LEU A 27 -25.56 25.50 21.87
CA LEU A 27 -25.44 24.05 21.84
C LEU A 27 -24.03 23.57 21.45
N ASN A 28 -23.07 24.48 21.22
CA ASN A 28 -21.66 24.18 20.92
C ASN A 28 -21.45 23.10 19.84
N PHE A 29 -22.34 23.07 18.85
CA PHE A 29 -22.20 22.18 17.71
C PHE A 29 -21.07 22.59 16.73
N GLN A 30 -20.38 23.72 17.04
CA GLN A 30 -19.34 24.27 16.17
C GLN A 30 -17.93 23.68 16.39
N ASP A 31 -17.70 22.91 17.47
CA ASP A 31 -16.35 22.47 17.81
C ASP A 31 -16.25 21.00 18.25
N ALA A 32 -17.00 20.10 17.65
CA ALA A 32 -16.60 18.70 17.74
C ALA A 32 -15.30 18.56 16.93
N PRO A 33 -14.16 18.21 17.57
CA PRO A 33 -12.89 18.14 16.88
C PRO A 33 -12.99 17.18 15.71
N LEU A 34 -12.53 17.61 14.53
CA LEU A 34 -12.62 16.86 13.27
C LEU A 34 -11.91 15.51 13.44
N ALA A 35 -12.67 14.43 13.38
CA ALA A 35 -12.13 13.09 13.39
C ALA A 35 -11.81 12.64 11.96
N ILE A 36 -10.54 12.36 11.67
CA ILE A 36 -10.05 11.98 10.34
C ILE A 36 -9.72 10.49 10.32
N PRO A 37 -10.50 9.64 9.61
CA PRO A 37 -10.14 8.26 9.41
C PRO A 37 -8.80 8.15 8.69
N THR A 38 -7.86 7.43 9.29
CA THR A 38 -6.46 7.41 8.84
C THR A 38 -5.98 5.98 8.65
N VAL A 39 -5.32 5.74 7.52
CA VAL A 39 -4.61 4.49 7.23
C VAL A 39 -3.11 4.68 7.44
N SER A 40 -2.57 5.80 6.94
CA SER A 40 -1.14 6.13 7.04
C SER A 40 -0.98 7.65 6.95
N ARG A 41 -0.14 8.23 7.80
CA ARG A 41 0.17 9.66 7.77
C ARG A 41 1.56 9.93 8.35
N ARG A 42 2.28 10.86 7.72
CA ARG A 42 3.46 11.48 8.31
C ARG A 42 3.08 12.88 8.75
N LEU A 43 3.24 13.17 10.04
CA LEU A 43 2.96 14.48 10.62
C LEU A 43 4.11 15.45 10.35
N ALA A 44 3.85 16.75 10.50
CA ALA A 44 4.84 17.80 10.23
C ALA A 44 6.10 17.69 11.13
N ASP A 45 5.95 17.18 12.34
CA ASP A 45 7.04 16.93 13.27
C ASP A 45 7.83 15.64 12.98
N GLY A 46 7.47 14.90 11.91
CA GLY A 46 8.09 13.64 11.51
C GLY A 46 7.47 12.39 12.16
N THR A 47 6.47 12.53 13.04
CA THR A 47 5.76 11.39 13.63
C THR A 47 5.05 10.60 12.54
N LEU A 48 5.21 9.27 12.56
CA LEU A 48 4.52 8.35 11.66
C LEU A 48 3.27 7.81 12.34
N VAL A 49 2.22 7.63 11.54
CA VAL A 49 0.95 7.03 11.95
C VAL A 49 0.62 5.93 10.95
N GLU A 50 0.44 4.69 11.43
CA GLU A 50 0.14 3.52 10.61
C GLU A 50 -1.03 2.73 11.18
N LEU A 51 -1.96 2.33 10.30
CA LEU A 51 -3.07 1.46 10.67
C LEU A 51 -2.59 0.03 10.92
N VAL A 52 -2.97 -0.53 12.05
CA VAL A 52 -2.79 -1.96 12.38
C VAL A 52 -4.14 -2.64 12.58
N TYR A 53 -4.21 -3.93 12.31
CA TYR A 53 -5.42 -4.73 12.44
C TYR A 53 -5.14 -6.05 13.14
N ASP A 54 -5.69 -6.22 14.33
CA ASP A 54 -5.73 -7.51 15.02
C ASP A 54 -6.94 -8.31 14.53
N ASN A 55 -6.68 -9.33 13.72
CA ASN A 55 -7.72 -10.17 13.15
C ASN A 55 -8.36 -11.13 14.19
N LYS A 56 -7.67 -11.44 15.30
CA LYS A 56 -8.21 -12.26 16.40
C LYS A 56 -9.16 -11.43 17.26
N GLY A 57 -8.74 -10.25 17.67
CA GLY A 57 -9.56 -9.28 18.42
C GLY A 57 -10.57 -8.53 17.56
N LYS A 58 -10.47 -8.58 16.24
CA LYS A 58 -11.32 -7.86 15.26
C LYS A 58 -11.39 -6.36 15.54
N HIS A 59 -10.25 -5.77 15.84
CA HIS A 59 -10.14 -4.33 16.08
C HIS A 59 -8.96 -3.72 15.34
N THR A 60 -9.07 -2.43 15.04
CA THR A 60 -8.03 -1.62 14.43
C THR A 60 -7.50 -0.60 15.43
N LYS A 61 -6.21 -0.29 15.34
CA LYS A 61 -5.56 0.79 16.10
C LYS A 61 -4.63 1.57 15.18
N LEU A 62 -4.16 2.71 15.66
CA LEU A 62 -3.09 3.47 15.06
C LEU A 62 -1.79 3.21 15.82
N ALA A 63 -0.77 2.69 15.15
CA ALA A 63 0.59 2.73 15.63
C ALA A 63 1.14 4.13 15.37
N VAL A 64 1.59 4.84 16.41
CA VAL A 64 2.03 6.23 16.32
C VAL A 64 3.36 6.38 17.02
N GLY A 65 4.35 6.98 16.36
CA GLY A 65 5.66 7.19 16.96
C GLY A 65 6.76 7.60 16.00
N LYS A 66 7.99 7.55 16.50
CA LYS A 66 9.24 7.83 15.77
C LYS A 66 10.28 6.79 16.12
N GLY A 67 10.97 6.24 15.12
CA GLY A 67 11.99 5.23 15.38
C GLY A 67 11.44 4.04 16.16
N ASN A 68 12.03 3.74 17.29
CA ASN A 68 11.63 2.63 18.16
C ASN A 68 10.58 3.02 19.23
N ASP A 69 10.27 4.31 19.36
CA ASP A 69 9.26 4.79 20.30
C ASP A 69 7.91 4.89 19.63
N VAL A 70 7.17 3.78 19.63
CA VAL A 70 5.89 3.62 18.94
C VAL A 70 4.85 3.06 19.92
N THR A 71 3.68 3.70 19.98
CA THR A 71 2.56 3.31 20.83
C THR A 71 1.30 3.09 20.03
N LEU A 72 0.37 2.26 20.55
CA LEU A 72 -0.90 1.95 19.91
C LEU A 72 -2.03 2.79 20.47
N HIS A 73 -2.81 3.42 19.61
CA HIS A 73 -3.89 4.33 19.95
C HIS A 73 -5.22 3.96 19.29
N ASP A 74 -6.32 4.04 20.02
CA ASP A 74 -7.67 3.99 19.46
C ASP A 74 -8.04 5.32 18.79
N LYS A 75 -7.39 6.42 19.22
CA LYS A 75 -7.55 7.78 18.70
C LYS A 75 -6.30 8.59 19.05
N TYR A 76 -5.77 9.35 18.11
CA TYR A 76 -4.60 10.19 18.32
C TYR A 76 -4.93 11.67 18.10
N ALA A 77 -4.59 12.52 19.08
CA ALA A 77 -4.79 13.97 19.01
C ALA A 77 -3.58 14.64 18.33
N CYS A 78 -3.81 15.37 17.24
CA CYS A 78 -2.80 16.19 16.60
C CYS A 78 -2.66 17.56 17.24
N ALA A 79 -1.51 18.21 17.07
CA ALA A 79 -1.22 19.53 17.61
C ALA A 79 -2.16 20.64 17.07
N ASP A 80 -2.76 20.43 15.89
CA ASP A 80 -3.73 21.35 15.27
C ASP A 80 -5.17 21.19 15.79
N GLY A 81 -5.38 20.34 16.81
CA GLY A 81 -6.69 20.06 17.39
C GLY A 81 -7.52 19.04 16.62
N THR A 82 -7.04 18.49 15.50
CA THR A 82 -7.69 17.37 14.82
C THR A 82 -7.43 16.05 15.53
N PHE A 83 -8.29 15.06 15.28
CA PHE A 83 -8.07 13.70 15.77
C PHE A 83 -7.93 12.73 14.61
N LEU A 84 -6.90 11.89 14.67
CA LEU A 84 -6.77 10.74 13.80
C LEU A 84 -7.47 9.54 14.44
N THR A 85 -8.27 8.84 13.66
CA THR A 85 -8.95 7.61 14.07
C THR A 85 -8.60 6.49 13.10
N PRO A 86 -8.46 5.24 13.55
CA PRO A 86 -8.24 4.12 12.63
C PRO A 86 -9.47 3.93 11.74
N TYR A 87 -9.26 3.44 10.53
CA TYR A 87 -10.36 2.89 9.74
C TYR A 87 -11.01 1.76 10.52
N SER A 88 -12.35 1.70 10.47
CA SER A 88 -13.11 0.69 11.22
C SER A 88 -12.72 -0.74 10.81
N ALA A 89 -12.60 -1.63 11.77
CA ALA A 89 -12.44 -3.06 11.54
C ALA A 89 -13.63 -3.67 10.75
N THR A 90 -14.78 -2.99 10.70
CA THR A 90 -15.94 -3.40 9.89
C THR A 90 -15.83 -2.97 8.42
N ASN A 91 -14.81 -2.17 8.04
CA ASN A 91 -14.54 -1.86 6.65
C ASN A 91 -14.35 -3.17 5.86
N ASN A 92 -15.03 -3.28 4.73
CA ASN A 92 -15.09 -4.53 3.96
C ASN A 92 -13.71 -5.06 3.54
N LEU A 93 -12.79 -4.15 3.15
CA LEU A 93 -11.43 -4.53 2.72
C LEU A 93 -10.55 -4.98 3.88
N ILE A 94 -10.77 -4.46 5.09
CA ILE A 94 -10.05 -4.84 6.31
C ILE A 94 -10.64 -6.15 6.87
N LYS A 95 -11.96 -6.18 7.07
CA LYS A 95 -12.67 -7.34 7.65
C LYS A 95 -12.40 -8.65 6.90
N HIS A 96 -12.30 -8.59 5.57
CA HIS A 96 -12.05 -9.76 4.72
C HIS A 96 -10.57 -9.92 4.35
N GLU A 97 -9.67 -9.18 5.00
CA GLU A 97 -8.22 -9.22 4.74
C GLU A 97 -7.86 -9.06 3.25
N VAL A 98 -8.67 -8.24 2.52
CA VAL A 98 -8.37 -7.89 1.13
C VAL A 98 -7.10 -7.04 1.08
N VAL A 99 -6.94 -6.13 2.05
CA VAL A 99 -5.69 -5.40 2.31
C VAL A 99 -5.00 -6.02 3.51
N LEU A 100 -3.79 -6.51 3.29
CA LEU A 100 -3.00 -7.17 4.33
C LEU A 100 -2.30 -6.14 5.22
N LEU A 101 -2.69 -6.08 6.49
CA LEU A 101 -2.10 -5.20 7.49
C LEU A 101 -1.20 -5.97 8.46
N ALA A 102 -0.27 -5.28 9.13
CA ALA A 102 0.37 -5.78 10.34
C ALA A 102 -0.62 -5.70 11.51
N ALA A 103 -0.46 -6.55 12.52
CA ALA A 103 -1.32 -6.56 13.70
C ALA A 103 -0.75 -5.69 14.85
N HIS A 104 0.56 -5.69 14.99
CA HIS A 104 1.31 -4.95 16.01
C HIS A 104 2.76 -4.77 15.54
N LEU A 105 3.61 -4.17 16.36
CA LEU A 105 5.04 -4.08 16.08
C LEU A 105 5.76 -5.24 16.77
N GLU A 106 6.64 -5.89 16.04
CA GLU A 106 7.64 -6.82 16.55
C GLU A 106 9.02 -6.17 16.56
N VAL A 107 9.97 -6.81 17.26
CA VAL A 107 11.33 -6.27 17.39
C VAL A 107 12.07 -6.35 16.06
N PHE A 108 12.36 -5.21 15.45
CA PHE A 108 13.29 -5.08 14.33
C PHE A 108 14.72 -4.89 14.87
N ARG A 109 15.65 -5.74 14.48
CA ARG A 109 17.06 -5.68 14.94
C ARG A 109 18.00 -5.10 13.91
N SER A 110 17.98 -5.65 12.69
CA SER A 110 18.81 -5.16 11.59
C SER A 110 18.20 -5.52 10.24
N VAL A 111 18.59 -4.77 9.20
CA VAL A 111 18.19 -5.06 7.82
C VAL A 111 18.70 -6.44 7.39
N THR A 112 19.94 -6.78 7.71
CA THR A 112 20.57 -8.07 7.37
C THR A 112 19.81 -9.26 7.95
N GLU A 113 19.42 -9.19 9.24
CA GLU A 113 18.62 -10.25 9.88
C GLU A 113 17.24 -10.37 9.24
N LEU A 114 16.56 -9.25 8.99
CA LEU A 114 15.24 -9.23 8.38
C LEU A 114 15.27 -9.77 6.95
N VAL A 115 16.25 -9.39 6.12
CA VAL A 115 16.44 -9.94 4.78
C VAL A 115 16.67 -11.45 4.84
N THR A 116 17.49 -11.95 5.77
CA THR A 116 17.73 -13.40 5.95
C THR A 116 16.43 -14.15 6.26
N LYS A 117 15.58 -13.60 7.13
CA LYS A 117 14.26 -14.18 7.44
C LYS A 117 13.32 -14.18 6.24
N ILE A 118 13.30 -13.09 5.47
CA ILE A 118 12.48 -12.97 4.26
C ILE A 118 12.96 -13.95 3.19
N GLU A 119 14.27 -14.06 2.95
CA GLU A 119 14.85 -15.01 2.00
C GLU A 119 14.50 -16.46 2.39
N ALA A 120 14.61 -16.83 3.67
CA ALA A 120 14.27 -18.15 4.17
C ALA A 120 12.76 -18.45 4.03
N TYR A 121 11.91 -17.44 4.23
CA TYR A 121 10.47 -17.57 4.01
C TYR A 121 10.15 -17.77 2.51
N ILE A 122 10.74 -16.97 1.62
CA ILE A 122 10.53 -17.11 0.18
C ILE A 122 11.02 -18.48 -0.28
N ASP A 123 12.22 -18.89 0.11
CA ASP A 123 12.85 -20.15 -0.29
C ASP A 123 12.02 -21.39 0.10
N ARG A 124 11.31 -21.32 1.23
CA ARG A 124 10.43 -22.39 1.71
C ARG A 124 9.21 -22.61 0.83
N TYR A 125 8.71 -21.54 0.19
CA TYR A 125 7.41 -21.57 -0.48
C TYR A 125 7.46 -21.33 -1.99
N VAL A 126 8.56 -20.81 -2.53
CA VAL A 126 8.69 -20.47 -3.96
C VAL A 126 10.08 -20.85 -4.47
N ASP A 127 10.11 -21.50 -5.62
CA ASP A 127 11.36 -21.80 -6.32
C ASP A 127 11.76 -20.58 -7.17
N LEU A 128 12.72 -19.81 -6.67
CA LEU A 128 13.31 -18.66 -7.33
C LEU A 128 14.83 -18.80 -7.38
N GLY A 129 15.45 -18.29 -8.44
CA GLY A 129 16.89 -18.15 -8.49
C GLY A 129 17.43 -17.31 -7.34
N ASP A 130 18.60 -17.66 -6.80
CA ASP A 130 19.19 -16.99 -5.61
C ASP A 130 19.26 -15.46 -5.76
N GLY A 131 19.76 -14.98 -6.90
CA GLY A 131 19.87 -13.54 -7.15
C GLY A 131 18.50 -12.84 -7.17
N PHE A 132 17.48 -13.47 -7.74
CA PHE A 132 16.15 -12.87 -7.77
C PHE A 132 15.45 -12.98 -6.42
N ARG A 133 15.69 -14.04 -5.63
CA ARG A 133 15.21 -14.17 -4.25
C ARG A 133 15.74 -13.02 -3.39
N THR A 134 17.03 -12.73 -3.48
CA THR A 134 17.66 -11.60 -2.80
C THR A 134 17.07 -10.26 -3.25
N LEU A 135 16.92 -10.04 -4.56
CA LEU A 135 16.30 -8.84 -5.12
C LEU A 135 14.85 -8.68 -4.64
N ALA A 136 14.06 -9.76 -4.63
CA ALA A 136 12.69 -9.74 -4.16
C ALA A 136 12.60 -9.42 -2.65
N SER A 137 13.57 -9.88 -1.85
CA SER A 137 13.64 -9.58 -0.42
C SER A 137 13.89 -8.08 -0.17
N TYR A 138 14.81 -7.46 -0.89
CA TYR A 138 15.01 -6.01 -0.83
C TYR A 138 13.83 -5.23 -1.43
N TYR A 139 13.17 -5.77 -2.46
CA TYR A 139 11.96 -5.15 -2.99
C TYR A 139 10.82 -5.16 -1.94
N ILE A 140 10.65 -6.22 -1.17
CA ILE A 140 9.70 -6.25 -0.06
C ILE A 140 10.03 -5.13 0.93
N LEU A 141 11.29 -4.96 1.35
CA LEU A 141 11.71 -3.85 2.21
C LEU A 141 11.37 -2.48 1.58
N LEU A 142 11.65 -2.31 0.27
CA LEU A 142 11.30 -1.10 -0.46
C LEU A 142 9.80 -0.79 -0.37
N THR A 143 8.94 -1.79 -0.43
CA THR A 143 7.49 -1.56 -0.33
C THR A 143 7.08 -0.91 0.99
N TRP A 144 7.81 -1.12 2.08
CA TRP A 144 7.52 -0.56 3.40
C TRP A 144 8.01 0.88 3.58
N VAL A 145 8.92 1.34 2.73
CA VAL A 145 9.53 2.69 2.81
C VAL A 145 9.45 3.44 1.48
N TYR A 146 8.61 2.97 0.56
CA TYR A 146 8.52 3.49 -0.81
C TYR A 146 8.23 4.99 -0.88
N ASP A 147 7.55 5.52 0.11
CA ASP A 147 7.16 6.94 0.21
C ASP A 147 8.35 7.88 0.55
N ALA A 148 9.54 7.33 0.82
CA ALA A 148 10.80 8.07 0.86
C ALA A 148 11.31 8.48 -0.54
N PHE A 149 10.87 7.81 -1.60
CA PHE A 149 11.40 7.96 -2.95
C PHE A 149 10.40 8.64 -3.90
N ASN A 150 10.91 9.19 -5.00
CA ASN A 150 10.08 9.83 -6.04
C ASN A 150 9.77 8.90 -7.21
N GLU A 151 10.65 7.93 -7.49
CA GLU A 151 10.48 6.90 -8.51
C GLU A 151 10.58 5.52 -7.87
N LEU A 152 9.89 4.53 -8.44
CA LEU A 152 9.87 3.16 -7.94
C LEU A 152 9.98 2.16 -9.10
N PRO A 153 10.78 1.08 -8.92
CA PRO A 153 10.68 -0.10 -9.77
C PRO A 153 9.40 -0.87 -9.50
N TYR A 154 9.06 -1.75 -10.43
CA TYR A 154 8.06 -2.78 -10.26
C TYR A 154 8.68 -4.16 -10.30
N LEU A 155 8.03 -5.15 -9.69
CA LEU A 155 8.44 -6.55 -9.73
C LEU A 155 7.50 -7.35 -10.62
N ARG A 156 8.04 -8.25 -11.44
CA ARG A 156 7.25 -9.07 -12.34
C ARG A 156 7.71 -10.53 -12.37
N PHE A 157 6.72 -11.42 -12.33
CA PHE A 157 6.89 -12.84 -12.60
C PHE A 157 6.32 -13.15 -13.98
N ARG A 158 7.16 -13.65 -14.90
CA ARG A 158 6.76 -13.98 -16.26
C ARG A 158 6.97 -15.47 -16.54
N GLY A 159 6.07 -16.09 -17.29
CA GLY A 159 6.17 -17.51 -17.68
C GLY A 159 4.82 -18.06 -18.10
N ASP A 160 4.82 -19.28 -18.64
CA ASP A 160 3.63 -19.96 -19.14
C ASP A 160 2.69 -20.43 -18.02
N TYR A 161 1.61 -21.11 -18.40
CA TYR A 161 0.68 -21.73 -17.46
C TYR A 161 1.40 -22.75 -16.57
N GLY A 162 1.02 -22.78 -15.29
CA GLY A 162 1.58 -23.73 -14.33
C GLY A 162 3.02 -23.43 -13.88
N SER A 163 3.62 -22.32 -14.31
CA SER A 163 5.01 -21.97 -13.96
C SER A 163 5.23 -21.43 -12.53
N GLY A 164 4.20 -21.39 -11.68
CA GLY A 164 4.33 -20.95 -10.30
C GLY A 164 4.15 -19.43 -10.05
N LYS A 165 3.82 -18.62 -11.08
CA LYS A 165 3.65 -17.14 -10.95
C LYS A 165 2.68 -16.72 -9.86
N THR A 166 1.48 -17.29 -9.83
CA THR A 166 0.46 -16.97 -8.82
C THR A 166 0.96 -17.29 -7.42
N ARG A 167 1.72 -18.37 -7.25
CA ARG A 167 2.35 -18.70 -5.96
C ARG A 167 3.38 -17.64 -5.56
N ALA A 168 4.23 -17.20 -6.49
CA ALA A 168 5.20 -16.14 -6.23
C ALA A 168 4.49 -14.85 -5.82
N LEU A 169 3.38 -14.48 -6.48
CA LEU A 169 2.56 -13.34 -6.07
C LEU A 169 2.01 -13.51 -4.66
N LEU A 170 1.45 -14.68 -4.32
CA LEU A 170 0.86 -14.92 -2.99
C LEU A 170 1.92 -14.85 -1.88
N VAL A 171 3.08 -15.44 -2.09
CA VAL A 171 4.16 -15.50 -1.09
C VAL A 171 4.81 -14.12 -0.92
N ILE A 172 5.28 -13.50 -1.99
CA ILE A 172 5.96 -12.20 -1.94
C ILE A 172 4.96 -11.10 -1.57
N GLY A 173 3.77 -11.11 -2.18
CA GLY A 173 2.72 -10.14 -1.90
C GLY A 173 2.27 -10.16 -0.45
N SER A 174 2.27 -11.33 0.21
CA SER A 174 1.89 -11.44 1.62
C SER A 174 2.81 -10.67 2.58
N LEU A 175 4.03 -10.33 2.15
CA LEU A 175 5.00 -9.55 2.93
C LEU A 175 5.03 -8.06 2.55
N CYS A 176 4.46 -7.68 1.41
CA CYS A 176 4.49 -6.30 0.95
C CYS A 176 3.59 -5.38 1.80
N HIS A 177 3.98 -4.10 1.86
CA HIS A 177 3.28 -3.08 2.66
C HIS A 177 1.84 -2.87 2.18
N LYS A 178 0.86 -3.13 3.06
CA LYS A 178 -0.59 -2.99 2.78
C LYS A 178 -0.97 -3.61 1.44
N ALA A 179 -0.42 -4.78 1.16
CA ALA A 179 -0.67 -5.47 -0.10
C ALA A 179 -2.14 -5.80 -0.27
N PHE A 180 -2.65 -5.62 -1.48
CA PHE A 180 -3.96 -6.12 -1.87
C PHE A 180 -3.88 -6.80 -3.23
N PHE A 181 -4.65 -7.89 -3.36
CA PHE A 181 -4.62 -8.75 -4.52
C PHE A 181 -5.77 -8.42 -5.46
N ALA A 182 -5.45 -8.27 -6.74
CA ALA A 182 -6.39 -8.10 -7.82
C ALA A 182 -5.99 -9.00 -9.01
N SER A 183 -6.93 -9.29 -9.89
CA SER A 183 -6.69 -10.12 -11.08
C SER A 183 -7.40 -9.54 -12.30
N GLY A 184 -7.19 -10.14 -13.44
CA GLY A 184 -7.90 -9.80 -14.68
C GLY A 184 -9.43 -9.88 -14.59
N ALA A 185 -9.99 -10.56 -13.58
CA ALA A 185 -11.42 -10.59 -13.30
C ALA A 185 -11.93 -9.39 -12.49
N SER A 186 -11.01 -8.56 -11.95
CA SER A 186 -11.36 -7.39 -11.15
C SER A 186 -11.67 -6.19 -12.05
N THR A 187 -12.76 -5.47 -11.75
CA THR A 187 -12.98 -4.16 -12.39
C THR A 187 -11.93 -3.15 -11.90
N ILE A 188 -11.58 -2.19 -12.73
CA ILE A 188 -10.47 -1.26 -12.46
C ILE A 188 -10.83 -0.22 -11.40
N SER A 189 -12.10 0.19 -11.30
CA SER A 189 -12.52 1.26 -10.37
C SER A 189 -12.19 0.96 -8.90
N PRO A 190 -12.47 -0.22 -8.32
CA PRO A 190 -12.05 -0.56 -6.97
C PRO A 190 -10.53 -0.49 -6.75
N ILE A 191 -9.72 -0.80 -7.77
CA ILE A 191 -8.26 -0.75 -7.69
C ILE A 191 -7.79 0.69 -7.46
N PHE A 192 -8.33 1.67 -8.21
CA PHE A 192 -8.01 3.09 -8.01
C PHE A 192 -8.36 3.56 -6.59
N HIS A 193 -9.56 3.23 -6.11
CA HIS A 193 -10.01 3.61 -4.78
C HIS A 193 -9.15 2.97 -3.68
N THR A 194 -8.77 1.71 -3.83
CA THR A 194 -7.93 1.00 -2.87
C THR A 194 -6.53 1.60 -2.83
N LEU A 195 -5.91 1.86 -4.00
CA LEU A 195 -4.60 2.53 -4.08
C LEU A 195 -4.63 3.91 -3.41
N ASP A 196 -5.63 4.74 -3.73
CA ASP A 196 -5.77 6.09 -3.18
C ASP A 196 -5.96 6.09 -1.67
N THR A 197 -6.78 5.15 -1.15
CA THR A 197 -7.14 5.07 0.27
C THR A 197 -6.03 4.46 1.11
N PHE A 198 -5.55 3.26 0.73
CA PHE A 198 -4.61 2.48 1.54
C PHE A 198 -3.15 2.79 1.22
N ARG A 199 -2.86 3.28 0.01
CA ARG A 199 -1.50 3.61 -0.44
C ARG A 199 -0.54 2.44 -0.21
N GLY A 200 -1.01 1.24 -0.59
CA GLY A 200 -0.30 -0.01 -0.42
C GLY A 200 0.29 -0.54 -1.72
N THR A 201 0.72 -1.79 -1.69
CA THR A 201 1.28 -2.51 -2.83
C THR A 201 0.17 -3.20 -3.61
N LEU A 202 0.03 -2.90 -4.90
CA LEU A 202 -0.85 -3.66 -5.80
C LEU A 202 -0.16 -4.97 -6.21
N ILE A 203 -0.81 -6.09 -5.90
CA ILE A 203 -0.43 -7.42 -6.37
C ILE A 203 -1.43 -7.82 -7.43
N PHE A 204 -0.97 -7.97 -8.67
CA PHE A 204 -1.86 -8.16 -9.81
C PHE A 204 -1.54 -9.44 -10.59
N ASP A 205 -2.50 -10.36 -10.62
CA ASP A 205 -2.40 -11.60 -11.39
C ASP A 205 -3.08 -11.47 -12.76
N GLU A 206 -2.57 -12.18 -13.75
CA GLU A 206 -3.08 -12.20 -15.12
C GLU A 206 -3.10 -10.82 -15.80
N ALA A 207 -1.97 -10.08 -15.72
CA ALA A 207 -1.82 -8.80 -16.44
C ALA A 207 -1.82 -8.94 -17.99
N ASP A 208 -2.15 -10.10 -18.51
CA ASP A 208 -2.19 -10.45 -19.94
C ASP A 208 -3.53 -10.11 -20.61
N PHE A 209 -4.12 -8.98 -20.32
CA PHE A 209 -5.38 -8.57 -20.93
C PHE A 209 -5.30 -8.65 -22.47
N ARG A 210 -6.25 -9.34 -23.08
CA ARG A 210 -6.53 -9.15 -24.51
C ARG A 210 -7.12 -7.74 -24.68
N PHE A 211 -6.82 -7.10 -25.81
CA PHE A 211 -7.25 -5.73 -26.14
C PHE A 211 -8.64 -5.40 -25.58
N SER A 212 -8.68 -4.61 -24.52
CA SER A 212 -9.90 -4.10 -23.90
C SER A 212 -9.63 -2.73 -23.29
N ASP A 213 -10.67 -1.93 -23.10
CA ASP A 213 -10.58 -0.65 -22.41
C ASP A 213 -10.00 -0.80 -21.00
N GLU A 214 -10.23 -1.95 -20.36
CA GLU A 214 -9.70 -2.28 -19.04
C GLU A 214 -8.18 -2.42 -19.02
N LYS A 215 -7.57 -3.00 -20.07
CA LYS A 215 -6.11 -3.04 -20.23
C LYS A 215 -5.53 -1.63 -20.29
N ALA A 216 -6.12 -0.76 -21.10
CA ALA A 216 -5.66 0.62 -21.22
C ALA A 216 -5.71 1.36 -19.89
N GLU A 217 -6.74 1.13 -19.09
CA GLU A 217 -6.89 1.72 -17.76
C GLU A 217 -5.85 1.18 -16.76
N LEU A 218 -5.57 -0.12 -16.76
CA LEU A 218 -4.52 -0.71 -15.93
C LEU A 218 -3.13 -0.19 -16.32
N VAL A 219 -2.85 -0.07 -17.62
CA VAL A 219 -1.61 0.53 -18.13
C VAL A 219 -1.44 1.96 -17.64
N LYS A 220 -2.51 2.75 -17.51
CA LYS A 220 -2.46 4.09 -16.89
C LYS A 220 -2.02 4.04 -15.41
N ILE A 221 -2.50 3.03 -14.65
CA ILE A 221 -2.06 2.82 -13.26
C ILE A 221 -0.56 2.54 -13.20
N PHE A 222 -0.05 1.70 -14.09
CA PHE A 222 1.38 1.37 -14.13
C PHE A 222 2.22 2.55 -14.64
N ASN A 223 1.75 3.28 -15.65
CA ASN A 223 2.49 4.41 -16.21
C ASN A 223 2.58 5.61 -15.26
N ASN A 224 1.53 5.87 -14.48
CA ASN A 224 1.50 7.01 -13.55
C ASN A 224 1.93 6.62 -12.12
N GLY A 225 1.93 5.34 -11.80
CA GLY A 225 2.14 4.89 -10.43
C GLY A 225 3.59 4.64 -10.03
N ASN A 226 4.54 4.77 -10.96
CA ASN A 226 5.96 4.62 -10.64
C ASN A 226 6.63 5.95 -10.27
N VAL A 227 6.01 7.09 -10.56
CA VAL A 227 6.53 8.43 -10.29
C VAL A 227 5.55 9.20 -9.40
N LYS A 228 6.09 9.84 -8.37
CA LYS A 228 5.31 10.67 -7.44
C LYS A 228 4.79 11.93 -8.13
N GLY A 229 3.56 12.33 -7.82
CA GLY A 229 2.99 13.58 -8.35
C GLY A 229 2.17 13.43 -9.65
N PHE A 230 1.98 12.22 -10.16
CA PHE A 230 1.16 11.95 -11.35
C PHE A 230 -0.13 11.19 -11.00
N PRO A 231 -1.15 11.84 -10.41
CA PRO A 231 -2.42 11.18 -10.14
C PRO A 231 -3.17 10.86 -11.43
N VAL A 232 -4.03 9.85 -11.39
CA VAL A 232 -4.98 9.58 -12.47
C VAL A 232 -6.26 10.37 -12.20
N LEU A 233 -6.67 11.17 -13.19
CA LEU A 233 -7.91 11.94 -13.11
C LEU A 233 -9.09 11.12 -13.63
N ARG A 234 -10.18 11.13 -12.89
CA ARG A 234 -11.46 10.53 -13.28
C ARG A 234 -12.60 11.44 -12.91
N THR A 235 -13.64 11.45 -13.76
CA THR A 235 -14.86 12.17 -13.45
C THR A 235 -15.66 11.38 -12.41
N ALA A 236 -15.96 12.01 -11.29
CA ALA A 236 -16.87 11.50 -10.27
C ALA A 236 -18.20 12.25 -10.33
N VAL A 237 -19.28 11.58 -10.00
CA VAL A 237 -20.61 12.20 -9.84
C VAL A 237 -20.77 12.57 -8.37
N THR A 238 -20.96 13.84 -8.08
CA THR A 238 -21.20 14.33 -6.72
C THR A 238 -22.62 13.96 -6.25
N GLN A 239 -22.89 14.11 -4.94
CA GLN A 239 -24.24 13.93 -4.39
C GLN A 239 -25.28 14.87 -5.03
N LYS A 240 -24.84 16.01 -5.57
CA LYS A 240 -25.69 16.96 -6.33
C LYS A 240 -25.88 16.59 -7.79
N LYS A 241 -25.39 15.40 -8.23
CA LYS A 241 -25.38 14.94 -9.63
C LYS A 241 -24.55 15.82 -10.58
N GLU A 242 -23.62 16.58 -10.06
CA GLU A 242 -22.64 17.36 -10.84
C GLU A 242 -21.42 16.49 -11.14
N PHE A 243 -20.81 16.72 -12.30
CA PHE A 243 -19.58 16.03 -12.70
C PHE A 243 -18.37 16.79 -12.16
N GLU A 244 -17.59 16.16 -11.31
CA GLU A 244 -16.39 16.74 -10.73
C GLU A 244 -15.15 15.87 -11.04
N PRO A 245 -14.03 16.46 -11.55
CA PRO A 245 -12.78 15.74 -11.70
C PRO A 245 -12.23 15.35 -10.31
N ARG A 246 -11.95 14.06 -10.12
CA ARG A 246 -11.30 13.54 -8.92
C ARG A 246 -9.92 12.99 -9.27
N ALA A 247 -8.91 13.38 -8.50
CA ALA A 247 -7.56 12.87 -8.61
C ALA A 247 -7.40 11.63 -7.71
N PHE A 248 -6.90 10.53 -8.29
CA PHE A 248 -6.55 9.30 -7.57
C PHE A 248 -5.05 9.15 -7.51
N ASN A 249 -4.50 9.03 -6.31
CA ASN A 249 -3.09 8.73 -6.13
C ASN A 249 -2.85 7.24 -6.40
N VAL A 250 -2.12 6.96 -7.48
CA VAL A 250 -1.76 5.59 -7.89
C VAL A 250 -0.28 5.29 -7.66
N PHE A 251 0.49 6.25 -7.12
CA PHE A 251 1.90 6.07 -6.79
C PHE A 251 2.07 4.99 -5.71
N GLY A 252 2.95 4.04 -5.95
CA GLY A 252 3.29 2.98 -5.02
C GLY A 252 3.83 1.73 -5.69
N PRO A 253 4.35 0.78 -4.91
CA PRO A 253 4.95 -0.45 -5.42
C PRO A 253 3.89 -1.35 -6.07
N LYS A 254 4.33 -2.13 -7.07
CA LYS A 254 3.46 -3.07 -7.78
C LYS A 254 4.21 -4.36 -8.08
N VAL A 255 3.54 -5.48 -7.85
CA VAL A 255 4.03 -6.81 -8.19
C VAL A 255 3.04 -7.46 -9.14
N VAL A 256 3.48 -7.92 -10.29
CA VAL A 256 2.59 -8.45 -11.33
C VAL A 256 3.00 -9.84 -11.80
N ALA A 257 2.02 -10.64 -12.19
CA ALA A 257 2.24 -11.87 -12.93
C ALA A 257 1.63 -11.76 -14.34
N MET A 258 2.39 -12.19 -15.33
CA MET A 258 1.95 -12.16 -16.72
C MET A 258 2.70 -13.20 -17.56
N ARG A 259 2.17 -13.51 -18.75
CA ARG A 259 2.82 -14.43 -19.68
C ARG A 259 3.68 -13.71 -20.71
N ARG A 260 3.25 -12.52 -21.12
CA ARG A 260 3.88 -11.74 -22.19
C ARG A 260 4.41 -10.42 -21.65
N SER A 261 5.34 -9.82 -22.36
CA SER A 261 5.78 -8.44 -22.11
C SER A 261 4.70 -7.44 -22.49
N PHE A 262 4.76 -6.25 -21.90
CA PHE A 262 3.96 -5.13 -22.38
C PHE A 262 4.49 -4.66 -23.75
N GLU A 263 3.59 -4.19 -24.60
CA GLU A 263 3.98 -3.61 -25.90
C GLU A 263 4.68 -2.25 -25.70
N ASP A 264 4.32 -1.53 -24.63
CA ASP A 264 4.95 -0.26 -24.27
C ASP A 264 6.32 -0.51 -23.64
N GLN A 265 7.38 -0.23 -24.39
CA GLN A 265 8.76 -0.38 -23.94
C GLN A 265 9.11 0.55 -22.77
N ALA A 266 8.47 1.72 -22.68
CA ALA A 266 8.66 2.63 -21.56
C ALA A 266 8.11 2.03 -20.26
N LEU A 267 7.01 1.27 -20.34
CA LEU A 267 6.48 0.50 -19.22
C LEU A 267 7.37 -0.70 -18.88
N GLU A 268 7.81 -1.45 -19.92
CA GLU A 268 8.72 -2.60 -19.76
C GLU A 268 9.98 -2.23 -18.96
N SER A 269 10.56 -1.07 -19.24
CA SER A 269 11.79 -0.61 -18.59
C SER A 269 11.68 -0.33 -17.08
N ARG A 270 10.48 -0.45 -16.49
CA ARG A 270 10.24 -0.23 -15.06
C ARG A 270 10.24 -1.51 -14.23
N PHE A 271 10.33 -2.68 -14.88
CA PHE A 271 10.17 -3.97 -14.23
C PHE A 271 11.49 -4.71 -14.02
N PHE A 272 11.70 -5.17 -12.80
CA PHE A 272 12.56 -6.32 -12.55
C PHE A 272 11.76 -7.60 -12.80
N THR A 273 12.26 -8.46 -13.66
CA THR A 273 11.49 -9.61 -14.16
C THR A 273 12.19 -10.92 -13.85
N GLU A 274 11.45 -11.84 -13.23
CA GLU A 274 11.83 -13.25 -13.10
C GLU A 274 11.12 -14.10 -14.16
N GLU A 275 11.90 -14.91 -14.86
CA GLU A 275 11.39 -15.88 -15.84
C GLU A 275 11.10 -17.20 -15.14
N MET A 276 9.83 -17.44 -14.85
CA MET A 276 9.35 -18.60 -14.12
C MET A 276 9.19 -19.85 -15.02
N GLY A 277 9.36 -21.04 -14.43
CA GLY A 277 9.05 -22.31 -15.10
C GLY A 277 10.14 -22.84 -16.02
N LYS A 278 11.36 -22.32 -15.93
CA LYS A 278 12.51 -22.85 -16.69
C LYS A 278 13.07 -24.17 -16.16
N GLN A 279 12.77 -24.49 -14.92
CA GLN A 279 13.23 -25.68 -14.20
C GLN A 279 12.06 -26.44 -13.61
N SER A 280 12.27 -27.73 -13.29
CA SER A 280 11.31 -28.51 -12.52
C SER A 280 11.24 -27.98 -11.11
N LEU A 281 10.04 -27.95 -10.53
CA LEU A 281 9.83 -27.52 -9.14
C LEU A 281 10.67 -28.36 -8.19
N ARG A 282 11.36 -27.72 -7.25
CA ARG A 282 12.09 -28.39 -6.17
C ARG A 282 11.15 -29.29 -5.35
N PRO A 283 11.56 -30.52 -5.00
CA PRO A 283 10.70 -31.49 -4.34
C PRO A 283 10.36 -31.12 -2.88
N ASP A 284 11.13 -30.22 -2.25
CA ASP A 284 10.93 -29.75 -0.89
C ASP A 284 9.89 -28.60 -0.79
N ILE A 285 9.47 -28.04 -1.92
CA ILE A 285 8.45 -26.99 -1.93
C ILE A 285 7.04 -27.61 -1.88
N PRO A 286 6.20 -27.20 -0.92
CA PRO A 286 4.85 -27.75 -0.80
C PRO A 286 4.02 -27.47 -2.07
N ILE A 287 3.30 -28.46 -2.58
CA ILE A 287 2.41 -28.28 -3.74
C ILE A 287 1.28 -27.29 -3.44
N SER A 288 0.72 -27.32 -2.24
CA SER A 288 -0.24 -26.32 -1.75
C SER A 288 0.37 -25.48 -0.65
N LEU A 289 0.04 -24.18 -0.62
CA LEU A 289 0.47 -23.32 0.49
C LEU A 289 -0.20 -23.77 1.78
N PRO A 290 0.55 -24.12 2.85
CA PRO A 290 -0.02 -24.49 4.11
C PRO A 290 -0.59 -23.28 4.85
N ASP A 291 -1.54 -23.48 5.76
CA ASP A 291 -2.15 -22.39 6.52
C ASP A 291 -1.16 -21.61 7.38
N CYS A 292 -0.12 -22.30 7.90
CA CYS A 292 0.96 -21.66 8.68
C CYS A 292 1.71 -20.56 7.91
N GLN A 293 1.70 -20.61 6.57
CA GLN A 293 2.30 -19.55 5.74
C GLN A 293 1.72 -18.17 6.03
N LYS A 294 0.42 -18.08 6.32
CA LYS A 294 -0.25 -16.82 6.65
C LYS A 294 0.21 -16.28 8.00
N ASP A 295 0.38 -17.14 8.99
CA ASP A 295 0.86 -16.76 10.32
C ASP A 295 2.33 -16.32 10.27
N GLU A 296 3.18 -17.03 9.53
CA GLU A 296 4.57 -16.63 9.28
C GLU A 296 4.66 -15.28 8.56
N ALA A 297 3.83 -15.08 7.53
CA ALA A 297 3.77 -13.80 6.82
C ALA A 297 3.31 -12.66 7.73
N LEU A 298 2.35 -12.90 8.63
CA LEU A 298 1.91 -11.90 9.61
C LEU A 298 3.02 -11.55 10.59
N ALA A 299 3.77 -12.53 11.10
CA ALA A 299 4.90 -12.29 11.98
C ALA A 299 5.97 -11.41 11.30
N LEU A 300 6.31 -11.72 10.04
CA LEU A 300 7.24 -10.89 9.26
C LEU A 300 6.68 -9.49 8.98
N ARG A 301 5.38 -9.33 8.69
CA ARG A 301 4.78 -7.99 8.53
C ARG A 301 4.85 -7.16 9.81
N ASN A 302 4.78 -7.79 10.99
CA ASN A 302 4.92 -7.10 12.26
C ASN A 302 6.36 -6.57 12.47
N GLU A 303 7.40 -7.33 12.09
CA GLU A 303 8.79 -6.86 12.06
C GLU A 303 9.00 -5.77 10.99
N LEU A 304 8.42 -5.95 9.80
CA LEU A 304 8.48 -4.99 8.71
C LEU A 304 7.80 -3.65 9.06
N LEU A 305 6.76 -3.68 9.89
CA LEU A 305 6.18 -2.44 10.42
C LEU A 305 7.18 -1.70 11.32
N ALA A 306 7.88 -2.40 12.20
CA ALA A 306 8.93 -1.80 13.03
C ALA A 306 10.10 -1.29 12.17
N TYR A 307 10.52 -2.05 11.16
CA TYR A 307 11.48 -1.59 10.14
C TYR A 307 11.05 -0.26 9.50
N ARG A 308 9.76 -0.11 9.11
CA ARG A 308 9.24 1.14 8.54
C ARG A 308 9.42 2.32 9.50
N PHE A 309 9.06 2.17 10.77
CA PHE A 309 9.23 3.22 11.76
C PHE A 309 10.70 3.59 12.01
N ALA A 310 11.57 2.61 12.00
CA ALA A 310 13.01 2.82 12.21
C ALA A 310 13.68 3.50 11.01
N MET A 311 13.38 3.04 9.79
CA MET A 311 14.16 3.40 8.61
C MET A 311 13.56 4.56 7.79
N LEU A 312 12.24 4.65 7.65
CA LEU A 312 11.61 5.67 6.82
C LEU A 312 12.03 7.12 7.14
N PRO A 313 12.26 7.52 8.42
CA PRO A 313 12.68 8.87 8.74
C PRO A 313 14.06 9.26 8.20
N THR A 314 14.95 8.28 8.01
CA THR A 314 16.37 8.48 7.63
C THR A 314 16.64 8.20 6.16
N LEU A 315 15.74 7.47 5.49
CA LEU A 315 15.93 7.11 4.08
C LEU A 315 15.65 8.27 3.14
N SER A 316 16.53 8.41 2.16
CA SER A 316 16.38 9.28 0.99
C SER A 316 17.07 8.64 -0.21
N ALA A 317 16.74 9.09 -1.41
CA ALA A 317 17.51 8.72 -2.60
C ALA A 317 18.89 9.38 -2.53
N HIS A 318 19.95 8.60 -2.62
CA HIS A 318 21.32 9.08 -2.59
C HIS A 318 21.86 9.28 -4.00
N GLU A 319 22.21 10.52 -4.37
CA GLU A 319 22.81 10.83 -5.69
C GLU A 319 24.13 10.11 -5.94
N THR A 320 24.82 9.72 -4.87
CA THR A 320 26.07 8.94 -4.93
C THR A 320 25.89 7.53 -5.49
N LEU A 321 24.66 7.01 -5.50
CA LEU A 321 24.31 5.70 -6.05
C LEU A 321 23.99 5.73 -7.55
N VAL A 322 24.02 6.90 -8.17
CA VAL A 322 23.82 7.06 -9.61
C VAL A 322 25.07 6.60 -10.37
N ASP A 323 24.91 5.61 -11.24
CA ASP A 323 25.97 5.17 -12.15
C ASP A 323 25.85 5.89 -13.48
N PRO A 324 26.82 6.74 -13.89
CA PRO A 324 26.77 7.46 -15.15
C PRO A 324 26.87 6.58 -16.40
N LEU A 325 27.26 5.30 -16.24
CA LEU A 325 27.30 4.32 -17.34
C LEU A 325 25.91 3.72 -17.64
N LEU A 326 24.98 3.84 -16.71
CA LEU A 326 23.61 3.36 -16.87
C LEU A 326 22.71 4.45 -17.44
N SER A 327 21.66 4.01 -18.15
CA SER A 327 20.65 4.96 -18.64
C SER A 327 19.96 5.67 -17.46
N PRO A 328 19.49 6.93 -17.64
CA PRO A 328 18.76 7.63 -16.58
C PRO A 328 17.57 6.83 -16.02
N ARG A 329 16.85 6.10 -16.89
CA ARG A 329 15.74 5.26 -16.48
C ARG A 329 16.16 4.10 -15.56
N LEU A 330 17.29 3.48 -15.87
CA LEU A 330 17.80 2.38 -15.07
C LEU A 330 18.26 2.87 -13.69
N ASN A 331 18.92 4.01 -13.63
CA ASN A 331 19.25 4.66 -12.36
C ASN A 331 17.99 4.97 -11.53
N GLN A 332 16.93 5.50 -12.14
CA GLN A 332 15.67 5.82 -11.44
C GLN A 332 15.03 4.60 -10.75
N ILE A 333 15.17 3.40 -11.30
CA ILE A 333 14.61 2.18 -10.70
C ILE A 333 15.59 1.45 -9.77
N LEU A 334 16.90 1.62 -9.95
CA LEU A 334 17.93 0.98 -9.12
C LEU A 334 18.21 1.76 -7.82
N VAL A 335 18.33 3.08 -7.89
CA VAL A 335 18.68 3.92 -6.75
C VAL A 335 17.79 3.68 -5.52
N PRO A 336 16.47 3.57 -5.62
CA PRO A 336 15.62 3.24 -4.46
C PRO A 336 15.97 1.90 -3.79
N LEU A 337 16.30 0.87 -4.56
CA LEU A 337 16.71 -0.43 -4.01
C LEU A 337 18.12 -0.35 -3.40
N LEU A 338 19.06 0.27 -4.10
CA LEU A 338 20.43 0.43 -3.62
C LEU A 338 20.49 1.25 -2.34
N SER A 339 19.62 2.27 -2.18
CA SER A 339 19.52 3.06 -0.95
C SER A 339 19.10 2.24 0.28
N ILE A 340 18.44 1.10 0.08
CA ILE A 340 18.09 0.18 1.18
C ILE A 340 19.25 -0.78 1.47
N VAL A 341 19.98 -1.17 0.43
CA VAL A 341 21.15 -2.07 0.55
C VAL A 341 22.34 -1.35 1.18
N GLU A 342 22.47 -0.05 0.93
CA GLU A 342 23.55 0.77 1.49
C GLU A 342 23.51 0.74 3.02
N GLY A 343 24.62 0.36 3.62
CA GLY A 343 24.72 0.15 5.08
C GLY A 343 24.36 -1.27 5.55
N THR A 344 24.16 -2.21 4.63
CA THR A 344 24.15 -3.64 4.95
C THR A 344 25.52 -4.25 4.64
N ASP A 345 25.91 -5.28 5.41
CA ASP A 345 27.18 -6.03 5.19
C ASP A 345 27.07 -7.03 4.02
N ARG A 346 26.18 -6.82 3.06
CA ARG A 346 25.88 -7.73 1.93
C ARG A 346 26.21 -7.11 0.58
#